data_0fb3cf5f45e3466a30d6fd399d9e8433
#
_entry.id   0fb3cf5f45e3466a30d6fd399d9e8433
#
_cell.length_a   1.000
_cell.length_b   1.000
_cell.length_c   1.000
_cell.angle_alpha   90.00
_cell.angle_beta   90.00
_cell.angle_gamma   90.00
#
_symmetry.space_group_name_H-M   'P 1'
#
loop_
_entity.id
_entity.type
_entity.pdbx_description
1 polymer ?
#
loop_
_entity_poly.entity_id
_entity_poly.type
_entity_poly.pdbx_seq_one_letter_code
_entity_poly.pdbx_strand_id
1 'polypeptide(L)'
;MKTNLSSQIKLDLVPKRYYAPENKIEYASLCREEKVFTHISETTDDGVKLLADEVVATIKKNVEKKGKCVIALGTGNSVLPVYAELINRYENKKVDFADVVVFNLFEFYPTEAGAPSTLDRLNNLLLSKVNIKPENVHSFNQEVEKADLYEGCRAYEAEIDACGGLDLVICE
;
A
#
# COMPACT_ATOMS: atom_id res chain seq x y z
N MET A 1 -3.98 20.61 21.86
CA MET A 1 -4.28 19.16 21.96
C MET A 1 -4.88 18.72 20.65
N LYS A 2 -4.24 17.80 19.91
CA LYS A 2 -4.87 17.15 18.74
C LYS A 2 -5.85 16.13 19.30
N THR A 3 -7.14 16.39 19.17
CA THR A 3 -8.19 15.43 19.51
C THR A 3 -8.12 14.28 18.52
N ASN A 4 -7.75 13.11 18.98
CA ASN A 4 -7.84 11.89 18.20
C ASN A 4 -9.31 11.51 18.09
N LEU A 5 -9.94 11.80 16.95
CA LEU A 5 -11.35 11.55 16.71
C LEU A 5 -11.70 10.05 16.80
N SER A 6 -10.78 9.18 16.40
CA SER A 6 -11.00 7.73 16.46
C SER A 6 -11.16 7.21 17.89
N SER A 7 -10.53 7.84 18.89
CA SER A 7 -10.71 7.48 20.32
C SER A 7 -12.08 7.89 20.88
N GLN A 8 -12.88 8.65 20.12
CA GLN A 8 -14.22 9.08 20.52
C GLN A 8 -15.32 8.17 19.98
N ILE A 9 -14.97 7.27 19.05
CA ILE A 9 -15.93 6.30 18.51
C ILE A 9 -16.12 5.20 19.54
N LYS A 10 -17.35 5.10 20.06
CA LYS A 10 -17.75 4.02 20.98
C LYS A 10 -18.44 2.94 20.20
N LEU A 11 -17.73 1.89 19.83
CA LEU A 11 -18.28 0.76 19.05
C LEU A 11 -19.40 0.03 19.79
N ASP A 12 -19.43 0.07 21.14
CA ASP A 12 -20.52 -0.46 21.96
C ASP A 12 -21.86 0.23 21.71
N LEU A 13 -21.86 1.44 21.18
CA LEU A 13 -23.07 2.19 20.76
C LEU A 13 -23.49 1.89 19.33
N VAL A 14 -22.64 1.22 18.54
CA VAL A 14 -22.94 0.85 17.16
C VAL A 14 -23.35 -0.61 17.09
N PRO A 15 -24.55 -0.94 16.54
CA PRO A 15 -24.96 -2.33 16.42
C PRO A 15 -23.90 -3.16 15.69
N LYS A 16 -23.53 -4.31 16.27
CA LYS A 16 -22.44 -5.17 15.78
C LYS A 16 -22.56 -5.53 14.29
N ARG A 17 -23.78 -5.68 13.79
CA ARG A 17 -24.06 -5.96 12.36
C ARG A 17 -23.44 -4.96 11.40
N TYR A 18 -23.19 -3.71 11.81
CA TYR A 18 -22.63 -2.67 10.93
C TYR A 18 -21.11 -2.76 10.75
N TYR A 19 -20.39 -3.43 11.64
CA TYR A 19 -18.92 -3.61 11.56
C TYR A 19 -18.47 -5.07 11.63
N ALA A 20 -19.34 -5.99 12.06
CA ALA A 20 -19.04 -7.42 12.10
C ALA A 20 -20.32 -8.21 11.77
N PRO A 21 -20.78 -8.21 10.50
CA PRO A 21 -21.98 -8.94 10.07
C PRO A 21 -21.80 -10.46 10.27
N GLU A 22 -22.85 -11.14 10.68
CA GLU A 22 -22.79 -12.57 11.02
C GLU A 22 -22.69 -13.48 9.79
N ASN A 23 -23.13 -12.98 8.64
CA ASN A 23 -23.14 -13.78 7.42
C ASN A 23 -23.03 -12.91 6.15
N LYS A 24 -22.75 -13.57 5.01
CA LYS A 24 -22.58 -12.91 3.71
C LYS A 24 -23.80 -12.15 3.20
N ILE A 25 -25.00 -12.55 3.58
CA ILE A 25 -26.25 -11.90 3.14
C ILE A 25 -26.42 -10.58 3.88
N GLU A 26 -26.19 -10.59 5.19
CA GLU A 26 -26.21 -9.37 6.01
C GLU A 26 -25.15 -8.39 5.54
N TYR A 27 -23.93 -8.86 5.30
CA TYR A 27 -22.84 -8.05 4.73
C TYR A 27 -23.24 -7.43 3.38
N ALA A 28 -23.75 -8.22 2.43
CA ALA A 28 -24.19 -7.74 1.13
C ALA A 28 -25.33 -6.71 1.24
N SER A 29 -26.22 -6.86 2.23
CA SER A 29 -27.30 -5.90 2.49
C SER A 29 -26.77 -4.56 3.02
N LEU A 30 -25.75 -4.60 3.87
CA LEU A 30 -25.12 -3.38 4.42
C LEU A 30 -24.30 -2.62 3.37
N CYS A 31 -23.58 -3.36 2.52
CA CYS A 31 -22.70 -2.77 1.49
C CYS A 31 -23.43 -2.46 0.17
N ARG A 32 -24.74 -2.64 0.10
CA ARG A 32 -25.52 -2.53 -1.14
C ARG A 32 -25.35 -1.19 -1.86
N GLU A 33 -25.20 -0.10 -1.10
CA GLU A 33 -25.05 1.25 -1.62
C GLU A 33 -23.59 1.71 -1.67
N GLU A 34 -22.65 0.87 -1.21
CA GLU A 34 -21.23 1.20 -1.25
C GLU A 34 -20.66 0.93 -2.65
N LYS A 35 -19.92 1.91 -3.17
CA LYS A 35 -19.21 1.78 -4.45
C LYS A 35 -17.83 1.16 -4.29
N VAL A 36 -17.29 1.18 -3.07
CA VAL A 36 -15.97 0.66 -2.70
C VAL A 36 -16.17 -0.31 -1.56
N PHE A 37 -15.58 -1.49 -1.70
CA PHE A 37 -15.58 -2.49 -0.64
C PHE A 37 -14.89 -1.93 0.60
N THR A 38 -15.59 -1.93 1.74
CA THR A 38 -15.06 -1.42 3.00
C THR A 38 -15.02 -2.54 4.03
N HIS A 39 -13.86 -2.71 4.67
CA HIS A 39 -13.70 -3.63 5.78
C HIS A 39 -13.43 -2.84 7.07
N ILE A 40 -14.22 -3.10 8.10
CA ILE A 40 -14.06 -2.48 9.42
C ILE A 40 -13.60 -3.56 10.39
N SER A 41 -12.41 -3.37 10.97
CA SER A 41 -11.85 -4.28 11.96
C SER A 41 -12.10 -3.78 13.38
N GLU A 42 -12.24 -4.70 14.34
CA GLU A 42 -12.43 -4.35 15.76
C GLU A 42 -11.19 -3.68 16.37
N THR A 43 -10.00 -4.11 15.93
CA THR A 43 -8.72 -3.54 16.38
C THR A 43 -7.85 -3.14 15.19
N THR A 44 -6.90 -2.24 15.44
CA THR A 44 -5.88 -1.87 14.44
C THR A 44 -5.07 -3.09 14.01
N ASP A 45 -4.70 -3.96 14.94
CA ASP A 45 -3.91 -5.17 14.67
C ASP A 45 -4.64 -6.13 13.73
N ASP A 46 -5.95 -6.31 13.90
CA ASP A 46 -6.75 -7.16 13.01
C ASP A 46 -6.82 -6.57 11.60
N GLY A 47 -7.00 -5.26 11.48
CA GLY A 47 -6.99 -4.57 10.20
C GLY A 47 -5.63 -4.65 9.50
N VAL A 48 -4.54 -4.48 10.24
CA VAL A 48 -3.16 -4.62 9.74
C VAL A 48 -2.90 -6.04 9.21
N LYS A 49 -3.27 -7.05 9.98
CA LYS A 49 -3.11 -8.46 9.57
C LYS A 49 -3.93 -8.80 8.35
N LEU A 50 -5.18 -8.33 8.30
CA LEU A 50 -6.05 -8.54 7.14
C LEU A 50 -5.45 -7.92 5.88
N LEU A 51 -5.03 -6.65 5.94
CA LEU A 51 -4.41 -5.97 4.80
C LEU A 51 -3.11 -6.67 4.38
N ALA A 52 -2.28 -7.07 5.34
CA ALA A 52 -1.06 -7.81 5.04
C ALA A 52 -1.36 -9.19 4.42
N ASP A 53 -2.45 -9.88 4.80
CA ASP A 53 -2.90 -11.12 4.16
C ASP A 53 -3.29 -10.89 2.70
N GLU A 54 -4.02 -9.81 2.41
CA GLU A 54 -4.39 -9.45 1.04
C GLU A 54 -3.18 -9.10 0.17
N VAL A 55 -2.22 -8.35 0.71
CA VAL A 55 -0.96 -8.04 0.02
C VAL A 55 -0.20 -9.32 -0.32
N VAL A 56 0.00 -10.20 0.65
CA VAL A 56 0.71 -11.48 0.46
C VAL A 56 -0.01 -12.38 -0.55
N ALA A 57 -1.34 -12.47 -0.46
CA ALA A 57 -2.14 -13.25 -1.41
C ALA A 57 -2.04 -12.70 -2.83
N THR A 58 -2.06 -11.37 -2.98
CA THR A 58 -1.91 -10.69 -4.27
C THR A 58 -0.53 -10.93 -4.87
N ILE A 59 0.54 -10.82 -4.06
CA ILE A 59 1.92 -11.12 -4.50
C ILE A 59 1.99 -12.56 -5.01
N LYS A 60 1.62 -13.55 -4.20
CA LYS A 60 1.68 -14.96 -4.56
C LYS A 60 0.91 -15.27 -5.83
N LYS A 61 -0.33 -14.80 -5.92
CA LYS A 61 -1.19 -15.00 -7.08
C LYS A 61 -0.60 -14.45 -8.39
N ASN A 62 -0.03 -13.23 -8.35
CA ASN A 62 0.50 -12.60 -9.55
C ASN A 62 1.87 -13.17 -9.93
N VAL A 63 2.75 -13.47 -8.97
CA VAL A 63 4.01 -14.15 -9.23
C VAL A 63 3.76 -15.53 -9.85
N GLU A 64 2.83 -16.32 -9.31
CA GLU A 64 2.46 -17.63 -9.89
C GLU A 64 1.88 -17.48 -11.31
N LYS A 65 1.02 -16.48 -11.54
CA LYS A 65 0.32 -16.31 -12.81
C LYS A 65 1.18 -15.72 -13.93
N LYS A 66 2.04 -14.75 -13.63
CA LYS A 66 2.78 -13.95 -14.63
C LYS A 66 4.26 -13.72 -14.31
N GLY A 67 4.81 -14.38 -13.29
CA GLY A 67 6.21 -14.31 -12.90
C GLY A 67 6.61 -13.05 -12.12
N LYS A 68 5.70 -12.11 -11.90
CA LYS A 68 5.95 -10.89 -11.12
C LYS A 68 4.66 -10.33 -10.53
N CYS A 69 4.81 -9.48 -9.50
CA CYS A 69 3.72 -8.67 -8.96
C CYS A 69 4.13 -7.19 -8.94
N VAL A 70 3.33 -6.31 -9.53
CA VAL A 70 3.60 -4.88 -9.66
C VAL A 70 2.76 -4.11 -8.66
N ILE A 71 3.39 -3.43 -7.71
CA ILE A 71 2.71 -2.73 -6.62
C ILE A 71 3.16 -1.28 -6.51
N ALA A 72 2.23 -0.38 -6.21
CA ALA A 72 2.56 0.99 -5.85
C ALA A 72 2.38 1.20 -4.34
N LEU A 73 3.37 1.85 -3.71
CA LEU A 73 3.45 1.99 -2.26
C LEU A 73 3.54 3.45 -1.83
N GLY A 74 2.69 3.84 -0.89
CA GLY A 74 2.75 5.12 -0.20
C GLY A 74 3.68 5.08 1.02
N THR A 75 3.95 6.24 1.63
CA THR A 75 4.92 6.38 2.73
C THR A 75 4.38 7.10 3.96
N GLY A 76 3.08 7.29 4.08
CA GLY A 76 2.51 7.96 5.22
C GLY A 76 2.47 7.13 6.50
N ASN A 77 1.91 7.72 7.52
CA ASN A 77 1.96 7.12 8.85
C ASN A 77 0.99 5.94 9.03
N SER A 78 -0.09 5.91 8.26
CA SER A 78 -1.11 4.86 8.36
C SER A 78 -0.63 3.50 7.86
N VAL A 79 0.32 3.47 6.91
CA VAL A 79 0.87 2.22 6.36
C VAL A 79 2.03 1.63 7.17
N LEU A 80 2.60 2.36 8.14
CA LEU A 80 3.74 1.89 8.92
C LEU A 80 3.50 0.53 9.62
N PRO A 81 2.37 0.30 10.30
CA PRO A 81 2.09 -0.99 10.91
C PRO A 81 1.99 -2.13 9.88
N VAL A 82 1.49 -1.85 8.68
CA VAL A 82 1.37 -2.83 7.60
C VAL A 82 2.75 -3.24 7.11
N TYR A 83 3.66 -2.29 6.91
CA TYR A 83 5.04 -2.58 6.51
C TYR A 83 5.79 -3.39 7.57
N ALA A 84 5.61 -3.06 8.84
CA ALA A 84 6.17 -3.85 9.94
C ALA A 84 5.66 -5.31 9.91
N GLU A 85 4.38 -5.51 9.66
CA GLU A 85 3.80 -6.86 9.54
C GLU A 85 4.28 -7.59 8.26
N LEU A 86 4.43 -6.90 7.13
CA LEU A 86 4.99 -7.49 5.91
C LEU A 86 6.44 -7.95 6.10
N ILE A 87 7.26 -7.16 6.81
CA ILE A 87 8.64 -7.53 7.17
C ILE A 87 8.63 -8.77 8.06
N ASN A 88 7.78 -8.80 9.09
CA ASN A 88 7.61 -9.97 9.96
C ASN A 88 7.24 -11.23 9.15
N ARG A 89 6.35 -11.11 8.16
CA ARG A 89 5.99 -12.23 7.28
C ARG A 89 7.13 -12.67 6.39
N TYR A 90 7.92 -11.74 5.89
CA TYR A 90 9.12 -12.04 5.11
C TYR A 90 10.16 -12.80 5.96
N GLU A 91 10.48 -12.31 7.15
CA GLU A 91 11.41 -12.97 8.09
C GLU A 91 10.95 -14.38 8.45
N ASN A 92 9.63 -14.58 8.59
CA ASN A 92 9.02 -15.90 8.83
C ASN A 92 8.78 -16.72 7.55
N LYS A 93 9.35 -16.33 6.40
CA LYS A 93 9.27 -17.05 5.11
C LYS A 93 7.85 -17.27 4.61
N LYS A 94 6.91 -16.41 4.98
CA LYS A 94 5.52 -16.46 4.52
C LYS A 94 5.30 -15.76 3.18
N VAL A 95 6.22 -14.88 2.79
CA VAL A 95 6.21 -14.15 1.52
C VAL A 95 7.64 -13.96 1.02
N ASP A 96 7.80 -13.94 -0.30
CA ASP A 96 9.03 -13.60 -1.01
C ASP A 96 8.78 -12.37 -1.85
N PHE A 97 9.69 -11.40 -1.81
CA PHE A 97 9.59 -10.15 -2.55
C PHE A 97 10.54 -10.09 -3.75
N ALA A 98 11.30 -11.15 -4.05
CA ALA A 98 12.30 -11.15 -5.13
C ALA A 98 11.73 -10.81 -6.51
N ASP A 99 10.46 -11.18 -6.76
CA ASP A 99 9.76 -10.95 -8.02
C ASP A 99 8.65 -9.86 -7.89
N VAL A 100 8.77 -9.02 -6.87
CA VAL A 100 7.92 -7.83 -6.71
C VAL A 100 8.59 -6.65 -7.37
N VAL A 101 7.81 -5.92 -8.18
CA VAL A 101 8.18 -4.62 -8.78
C VAL A 101 7.45 -3.55 -8.02
N VAL A 102 8.18 -2.55 -7.54
CA VAL A 102 7.64 -1.47 -6.70
C VAL A 102 7.70 -0.15 -7.42
N PHE A 103 6.58 0.55 -7.43
CA PHE A 103 6.47 1.94 -7.84
C PHE A 103 6.23 2.82 -6.60
N ASN A 104 7.03 3.88 -6.45
CA ASN A 104 6.80 4.89 -5.42
C ASN A 104 5.54 5.68 -5.75
N LEU A 105 4.54 5.70 -4.85
CA LEU A 105 3.20 6.20 -5.16
C LEU A 105 3.15 7.72 -5.35
N PHE A 106 3.95 8.46 -4.60
CA PHE A 106 4.06 9.92 -4.75
C PHE A 106 5.47 10.42 -4.49
N GLU A 107 5.75 11.58 -5.07
CA GLU A 107 6.93 12.36 -4.78
C GLU A 107 6.58 13.84 -4.71
N PHE A 108 7.33 14.59 -3.90
CA PHE A 108 7.16 16.03 -3.79
C PHE A 108 8.04 16.74 -4.82
N TYR A 109 7.47 17.75 -5.47
CA TYR A 109 8.20 18.57 -6.44
C TYR A 109 7.88 20.07 -6.26
N PRO A 110 8.86 20.97 -6.26
CA PRO A 110 10.29 20.65 -6.17
C PRO A 110 10.64 20.11 -4.78
N THR A 111 11.65 19.25 -4.73
CA THR A 111 12.20 18.81 -3.46
C THR A 111 13.15 19.88 -2.91
N GLU A 112 13.00 20.23 -1.64
CA GLU A 112 13.95 21.12 -0.98
C GLU A 112 15.34 20.48 -0.92
N ALA A 113 16.38 21.26 -1.17
CA ALA A 113 17.75 20.75 -1.14
C ALA A 113 18.08 20.13 0.22
N GLY A 114 18.44 18.85 0.21
CA GLY A 114 18.76 18.08 1.40
C GLY A 114 17.55 17.46 2.15
N ALA A 115 16.34 17.66 1.66
CA ALA A 115 15.18 16.92 2.17
C ALA A 115 15.22 15.46 1.66
N PRO A 116 14.92 14.46 2.51
CA PRO A 116 14.83 13.08 2.07
C PRO A 116 13.64 12.92 1.12
N SER A 117 13.87 12.18 0.02
CA SER A 117 12.80 11.83 -0.90
C SER A 117 11.79 10.85 -0.25
N THR A 118 10.61 10.75 -0.84
CA THR A 118 9.66 9.73 -0.40
C THR A 118 10.16 8.33 -0.70
N LEU A 119 11.00 8.15 -1.75
CA LEU A 119 11.70 6.91 -2.02
C LEU A 119 12.69 6.55 -0.90
N ASP A 120 13.49 7.51 -0.40
CA ASP A 120 14.39 7.27 0.74
C ASP A 120 13.61 6.81 1.96
N ARG A 121 12.47 7.45 2.20
CA ARG A 121 11.57 7.04 3.27
C ARG A 121 11.05 5.62 3.07
N LEU A 122 10.58 5.27 1.87
CA LEU A 122 10.10 3.93 1.54
C LEU A 122 11.21 2.88 1.70
N ASN A 123 12.43 3.22 1.27
CA ASN A 123 13.60 2.37 1.44
C ASN A 123 13.84 2.04 2.93
N ASN A 124 13.81 3.06 3.79
CA ASN A 124 14.00 2.90 5.23
C ASN A 124 12.85 2.13 5.91
N LEU A 125 11.64 2.26 5.38
CA LEU A 125 10.45 1.63 5.96
C LEU A 125 10.32 0.15 5.58
N LEU A 126 10.63 -0.22 4.32
CA LEU A 126 10.36 -1.56 3.79
C LEU A 126 11.48 -2.09 2.90
N LEU A 127 11.90 -1.37 1.84
CA LEU A 127 12.68 -1.96 0.76
C LEU A 127 14.01 -2.54 1.22
N SER A 128 14.73 -1.86 2.11
CA SER A 128 16.01 -2.33 2.68
C SER A 128 15.88 -3.51 3.66
N LYS A 129 14.66 -3.89 4.02
CA LYS A 129 14.38 -4.94 5.02
C LYS A 129 13.81 -6.23 4.43
N VAL A 130 13.60 -6.23 3.11
CA VAL A 130 13.10 -7.39 2.35
C VAL A 130 13.97 -7.60 1.11
N ASN A 131 13.76 -8.67 0.36
CA ASN A 131 14.60 -9.04 -0.78
C ASN A 131 14.12 -8.48 -2.12
N ILE A 132 13.54 -7.28 -2.14
CA ILE A 132 13.22 -6.59 -3.40
C ILE A 132 14.53 -6.24 -4.11
N LYS A 133 14.61 -6.57 -5.40
CA LYS A 133 15.78 -6.25 -6.22
C LYS A 133 15.82 -4.77 -6.54
N PRO A 134 16.98 -4.09 -6.47
CA PRO A 134 17.07 -2.65 -6.77
C PRO A 134 16.54 -2.28 -8.16
N GLU A 135 16.75 -3.12 -9.16
CA GLU A 135 16.25 -2.93 -10.52
C GLU A 135 14.72 -3.01 -10.65
N ASN A 136 14.04 -3.52 -9.63
CA ASN A 136 12.59 -3.59 -9.55
C ASN A 136 11.97 -2.40 -8.79
N VAL A 137 12.76 -1.39 -8.43
CA VAL A 137 12.27 -0.22 -7.70
C VAL A 137 12.24 0.99 -8.63
N HIS A 138 11.05 1.52 -8.84
CA HIS A 138 10.81 2.67 -9.70
C HIS A 138 10.33 3.87 -8.89
N SER A 139 10.84 5.04 -9.21
CA SER A 139 10.48 6.31 -8.59
C SER A 139 10.48 7.42 -9.64
N PHE A 140 9.65 8.43 -9.42
CA PHE A 140 9.67 9.61 -10.25
C PHE A 140 11.04 10.30 -10.19
N ASN A 141 11.57 10.68 -11.35
CA ASN A 141 12.84 11.41 -11.43
C ASN A 141 12.65 12.87 -10.95
N GLN A 142 13.20 13.20 -9.80
CA GLN A 142 13.12 14.53 -9.20
C GLN A 142 14.01 15.58 -9.88
N GLU A 143 14.97 15.15 -10.72
CA GLU A 143 15.88 16.03 -11.46
C GLU A 143 15.26 16.62 -12.74
N VAL A 144 13.98 16.29 -13.00
CA VAL A 144 13.24 16.83 -14.14
C VAL A 144 13.05 18.34 -13.97
N GLU A 145 13.40 19.11 -14.99
CA GLU A 145 13.14 20.56 -15.01
C GLU A 145 11.62 20.83 -14.98
N LYS A 146 11.23 21.95 -14.38
CA LYS A 146 9.81 22.31 -14.26
C LYS A 146 9.09 22.36 -15.60
N ALA A 147 9.78 22.77 -16.67
CA ALA A 147 9.23 22.82 -18.02
C ALA A 147 8.87 21.40 -18.54
N ASP A 148 9.61 20.38 -18.10
CA ASP A 148 9.51 19.00 -18.59
C ASP A 148 8.75 18.09 -17.62
N LEU A 149 8.17 18.65 -16.55
CA LEU A 149 7.49 17.88 -15.49
C LEU A 149 6.38 16.98 -16.03
N TYR A 150 5.61 17.48 -16.99
CA TYR A 150 4.54 16.70 -17.61
C TYR A 150 5.07 15.50 -18.40
N GLU A 151 6.15 15.68 -19.13
CA GLU A 151 6.80 14.57 -19.86
C GLU A 151 7.45 13.58 -18.87
N GLY A 152 7.98 14.05 -17.75
CA GLY A 152 8.47 13.21 -16.67
C GLY A 152 7.35 12.32 -16.07
N CYS A 153 6.16 12.87 -15.84
CA CYS A 153 5.00 12.10 -15.40
C CYS A 153 4.58 11.06 -16.44
N ARG A 154 4.55 11.42 -17.72
CA ARG A 154 4.22 10.48 -18.81
C ARG A 154 5.23 9.35 -18.94
N ALA A 155 6.52 9.66 -18.76
CA ALA A 155 7.57 8.64 -18.77
C ALA A 155 7.37 7.65 -17.60
N TYR A 156 7.03 8.13 -16.43
CA TYR A 156 6.74 7.29 -15.27
C TYR A 156 5.50 6.41 -15.47
N GLU A 157 4.43 6.96 -16.06
CA GLU A 157 3.24 6.18 -16.46
C GLU A 157 3.60 5.10 -17.50
N ALA A 158 4.45 5.42 -18.47
CA ALA A 158 4.90 4.46 -19.47
C ALA A 158 5.72 3.30 -18.87
N GLU A 159 6.49 3.54 -17.79
CA GLU A 159 7.17 2.47 -17.05
C GLU A 159 6.15 1.52 -16.38
N ILE A 160 5.08 2.06 -15.80
CA ILE A 160 3.98 1.27 -15.22
C ILE A 160 3.33 0.40 -16.31
N ASP A 161 3.04 1.00 -17.46
CA ASP A 161 2.43 0.28 -18.61
C ASP A 161 3.37 -0.81 -19.13
N ALA A 162 4.67 -0.54 -19.25
CA ALA A 162 5.68 -1.52 -19.67
C ALA A 162 5.78 -2.71 -18.68
N CYS A 163 5.47 -2.49 -17.41
CA CYS A 163 5.36 -3.56 -16.41
C CYS A 163 4.05 -4.35 -16.49
N GLY A 164 3.08 -3.90 -17.30
CA GLY A 164 1.76 -4.53 -17.46
C GLY A 164 0.69 -3.95 -16.53
N GLY A 165 0.90 -2.74 -16.04
CA GLY A 165 0.03 -2.06 -15.08
C GLY A 165 0.25 -2.48 -13.64
N LEU A 166 -0.43 -1.80 -12.71
CA LEU A 166 -0.36 -2.08 -11.28
C LEU A 166 -1.32 -3.22 -10.89
N ASP A 167 -0.86 -4.15 -10.08
CA ASP A 167 -1.68 -5.22 -9.49
C ASP A 167 -2.31 -4.78 -8.17
N LEU A 168 -1.63 -3.91 -7.45
CA LEU A 168 -2.05 -3.41 -6.14
C LEU A 168 -1.51 -2.00 -5.91
N VAL A 169 -2.31 -1.17 -5.25
CA VAL A 169 -1.89 0.14 -4.76
C VAL A 169 -2.18 0.20 -3.26
N ILE A 170 -1.17 0.51 -2.46
CA ILE A 170 -1.33 0.83 -1.04
C ILE A 170 -1.19 2.34 -0.88
N CYS A 171 -2.33 3.00 -0.74
CA CYS A 171 -2.40 4.45 -0.55
C CYS A 171 -3.02 4.78 0.83
N GLU A 172 -2.88 6.02 1.23
CA GLU A 172 -3.35 6.59 2.49
C GLU A 172 -4.09 7.90 2.28
#